data_95f0860cb39bd017e7af0fb8913cd382
#
_entry.id   95f0860cb39bd017e7af0fb8913cd382
#
_cell.length_a   1.000
_cell.length_b   1.000
_cell.length_c   1.000
_cell.angle_alpha   90.00
_cell.angle_beta   90.00
_cell.angle_gamma   90.00
#
_symmetry.space_group_name_H-M   'P 1'
#
loop_
_entity.id
_entity.type
_entity.pdbx_description
1 polymer ?
#
loop_
_entity_poly.entity_id
_entity_poly.type
_entity_poly.pdbx_seq_one_letter_code
_entity_poly.pdbx_strand_id
1 'polypeptide(L)'
;MKVKKMKDSLIELKDVTLRKEGKNLLSRLNWTVNKEETWAILGLNGAGKSTLLRLLMAEYWKTEGEVSVLGTQFGQGGIPELRKRIGVVSSFISERIPESLSPEEIVLTGKYKSSILYTAYGEKELEEARSMLRRIGAASLIGRKYRTLSQGEKQTILIARSLMEEPYLLIFDEASSGLDLFARESIFQLIQQIKQMEKAPTILFVTHHAEEITKSFSHVLLL
;
A
#
# COMPACT_ATOMS: atom_id res chain seq x y z
N MET A 1 -8.18 -17.99 -30.86
CA MET A 1 -8.28 -17.31 -29.55
C MET A 1 -7.14 -16.32 -29.47
N LYS A 2 -7.38 -15.00 -29.59
CA LYS A 2 -6.32 -13.98 -29.48
C LYS A 2 -5.93 -13.87 -28.01
N VAL A 3 -4.71 -14.31 -27.67
CA VAL A 3 -4.09 -14.02 -26.37
C VAL A 3 -3.97 -12.50 -26.28
N LYS A 4 -4.80 -11.88 -25.45
CA LYS A 4 -4.73 -10.45 -25.15
C LYS A 4 -3.39 -10.25 -24.42
N LYS A 5 -2.38 -9.69 -25.11
CA LYS A 5 -1.13 -9.25 -24.48
C LYS A 5 -1.53 -8.45 -23.24
N MET A 6 -1.18 -8.92 -22.05
CA MET A 6 -1.37 -8.12 -20.82
C MET A 6 -0.63 -6.81 -21.07
N LYS A 7 -1.34 -5.70 -21.00
CA LYS A 7 -0.71 -4.37 -21.00
C LYS A 7 0.25 -4.34 -19.81
N ASP A 8 1.50 -3.92 -20.02
CA ASP A 8 2.50 -3.80 -18.97
C ASP A 8 2.09 -2.74 -17.92
N SER A 9 1.10 -1.89 -18.24
CA SER A 9 0.58 -0.85 -17.35
C SER A 9 -0.32 -1.44 -16.26
N LEU A 10 0.04 -1.18 -15.00
CA LEU A 10 -0.77 -1.53 -13.82
C LEU A 10 -1.78 -0.44 -13.44
N ILE A 11 -1.43 0.82 -13.68
CA ILE A 11 -2.32 1.97 -13.49
C ILE A 11 -2.32 2.77 -14.78
N GLU A 12 -3.50 3.13 -15.25
CA GLU A 12 -3.66 4.01 -16.40
C GLU A 12 -4.78 5.00 -16.11
N LEU A 13 -4.42 6.26 -15.97
CA LEU A 13 -5.32 7.40 -15.81
C LEU A 13 -5.24 8.25 -17.07
N LYS A 14 -6.38 8.51 -17.71
CA LYS A 14 -6.48 9.33 -18.92
C LYS A 14 -7.47 10.45 -18.68
N ASP A 15 -6.95 11.67 -18.66
CA ASP A 15 -7.72 12.90 -18.53
C ASP A 15 -8.70 12.90 -17.34
N VAL A 16 -8.22 12.33 -16.21
CA VAL A 16 -9.06 12.05 -15.05
C VAL A 16 -9.32 13.30 -14.25
N THR A 17 -10.59 13.64 -14.13
CA THR A 17 -11.09 14.68 -13.22
C THR A 17 -11.96 14.04 -12.14
N LEU A 18 -11.72 14.41 -10.88
CA LEU A 18 -12.55 14.05 -9.75
C LEU A 18 -13.06 15.32 -9.06
N ARG A 19 -14.38 15.51 -9.09
CA ARG A 19 -15.05 16.65 -8.48
C ARG A 19 -15.90 16.19 -7.30
N LYS A 20 -15.83 16.91 -6.21
CA LYS A 20 -16.66 16.68 -5.03
C LYS A 20 -17.08 18.03 -4.43
N GLU A 21 -18.37 18.18 -4.12
CA GLU A 21 -18.93 19.40 -3.53
C GLU A 21 -18.56 20.67 -4.33
N GLY A 22 -18.61 20.58 -5.66
CA GLY A 22 -18.29 21.69 -6.56
C GLY A 22 -16.79 21.99 -6.74
N LYS A 23 -15.89 21.32 -6.01
CA LYS A 23 -14.44 21.51 -6.09
C LYS A 23 -13.77 20.39 -6.87
N ASN A 24 -12.83 20.73 -7.76
CA ASN A 24 -11.98 19.73 -8.38
C ASN A 24 -10.92 19.29 -7.37
N LEU A 25 -10.96 18.02 -6.97
CA LEU A 25 -9.95 17.39 -6.14
C LEU A 25 -8.79 16.85 -6.97
N LEU A 26 -9.06 16.42 -8.22
CA LEU A 26 -8.10 16.08 -9.25
C LEU A 26 -8.58 16.73 -10.55
N SER A 27 -7.67 17.25 -11.39
CA SER A 27 -8.00 17.91 -12.64
C SER A 27 -7.17 17.36 -13.79
N ARG A 28 -7.82 16.74 -14.78
CA ARG A 28 -7.23 16.21 -16.03
C ARG A 28 -5.91 15.47 -15.82
N LEU A 29 -5.87 14.62 -14.79
CA LEU A 29 -4.69 13.85 -14.47
C LEU A 29 -4.46 12.75 -15.53
N ASN A 30 -3.25 12.75 -16.10
CA ASN A 30 -2.76 11.71 -16.99
C ASN A 30 -1.56 11.04 -16.30
N TRP A 31 -1.65 9.75 -16.04
CA TRP A 31 -0.60 9.02 -15.35
C TRP A 31 -0.63 7.55 -15.71
N THR A 32 0.55 6.98 -15.97
CA THR A 32 0.71 5.56 -16.26
C THR A 32 1.79 5.01 -15.35
N VAL A 33 1.49 3.88 -14.68
CA VAL A 33 2.42 3.10 -13.87
C VAL A 33 2.55 1.73 -14.47
N ASN A 34 3.78 1.30 -14.75
CA ASN A 34 4.06 -0.02 -15.26
C ASN A 34 4.46 -0.97 -14.13
N LYS A 35 4.44 -2.26 -14.44
CA LYS A 35 4.88 -3.30 -13.53
C LYS A 35 6.35 -3.07 -13.11
N GLU A 36 6.66 -3.38 -11.84
CA GLU A 36 8.02 -3.27 -11.26
C GLU A 36 8.53 -1.83 -11.08
N GLU A 37 7.79 -0.81 -11.47
CA GLU A 37 8.14 0.57 -11.17
C GLU A 37 7.93 0.87 -9.68
N THR A 38 8.74 1.80 -9.17
CA THR A 38 8.62 2.33 -7.80
C THR A 38 8.44 3.82 -7.90
N TRP A 39 7.30 4.32 -7.46
CA TRP A 39 6.91 5.72 -7.58
C TRP A 39 6.89 6.42 -6.24
N ALA A 40 7.50 7.59 -6.16
CA ALA A 40 7.23 8.55 -5.10
C ALA A 40 6.13 9.53 -5.58
N ILE A 41 5.11 9.75 -4.76
CA ILE A 41 4.06 10.74 -5.00
C ILE A 41 4.29 11.87 -4.01
N LEU A 42 4.79 13.00 -4.53
CA LEU A 42 5.13 14.19 -3.77
C LEU A 42 4.09 15.28 -3.98
N GLY A 43 3.72 15.96 -2.92
CA GLY A 43 2.84 17.12 -2.98
C GLY A 43 2.58 17.70 -1.60
N LEU A 44 2.21 18.96 -1.53
CA LEU A 44 1.85 19.63 -0.29
C LEU A 44 0.58 19.03 0.31
N ASN A 45 0.30 19.36 1.57
CA ASN A 45 -0.98 19.01 2.18
C ASN A 45 -2.12 19.67 1.39
N GLY A 46 -3.15 18.89 1.06
CA GLY A 46 -4.25 19.35 0.21
C GLY A 46 -4.03 19.23 -1.30
N ALA A 47 -2.86 18.80 -1.78
CA ALA A 47 -2.56 18.65 -3.23
C ALA A 47 -3.36 17.53 -3.93
N GLY A 48 -4.12 16.70 -3.20
CA GLY A 48 -4.92 15.62 -3.79
C GLY A 48 -4.32 14.22 -3.63
N LYS A 49 -3.20 14.06 -2.93
CA LYS A 49 -2.53 12.76 -2.74
C LYS A 49 -3.48 11.68 -2.22
N SER A 50 -4.14 11.93 -1.09
CA SER A 50 -5.11 10.97 -0.51
C SER A 50 -6.34 10.77 -1.40
N THR A 51 -6.73 11.79 -2.18
CA THR A 51 -7.81 11.66 -3.18
C THR A 51 -7.39 10.71 -4.30
N LEU A 52 -6.17 10.83 -4.80
CA LEU A 52 -5.62 9.92 -5.80
C LEU A 52 -5.59 8.48 -5.26
N LEU A 53 -5.10 8.27 -4.03
CA LEU A 53 -5.07 6.93 -3.44
C LEU A 53 -6.48 6.34 -3.30
N ARG A 54 -7.45 7.11 -2.81
CA ARG A 54 -8.85 6.66 -2.71
C ARG A 54 -9.48 6.36 -4.07
N LEU A 55 -9.09 7.10 -5.11
CA LEU A 55 -9.47 6.77 -6.49
C LEU A 55 -8.87 5.42 -6.90
N LEU A 56 -7.56 5.17 -6.70
CA LEU A 56 -6.92 3.90 -7.06
C LEU A 56 -7.54 2.70 -6.34
N MET A 57 -7.94 2.88 -5.08
CA MET A 57 -8.63 1.86 -4.27
C MET A 57 -10.13 1.73 -4.60
N ALA A 58 -10.63 2.49 -5.58
CA ALA A 58 -12.04 2.58 -5.95
C ALA A 58 -12.97 2.98 -4.79
N GLU A 59 -12.48 3.72 -3.80
CA GLU A 59 -13.29 4.36 -2.75
C GLU A 59 -13.95 5.63 -3.27
N TYR A 60 -13.25 6.34 -4.17
CA TYR A 60 -13.79 7.47 -4.92
C TYR A 60 -13.91 7.13 -6.39
N TRP A 61 -14.87 7.79 -7.04
CA TRP A 61 -15.14 7.60 -8.46
C TRP A 61 -14.77 8.85 -9.24
N LYS A 62 -14.20 8.65 -10.43
CA LYS A 62 -13.93 9.73 -11.37
C LYS A 62 -15.22 10.44 -11.78
N THR A 63 -15.15 11.73 -12.02
CA THR A 63 -16.22 12.51 -12.65
C THR A 63 -16.09 12.43 -14.17
N GLU A 64 -14.85 12.53 -14.67
CA GLU A 64 -14.52 12.52 -16.11
C GLU A 64 -13.24 11.69 -16.34
N GLY A 65 -12.97 11.32 -17.60
CA GLY A 65 -11.78 10.59 -18.00
C GLY A 65 -11.91 9.06 -17.86
N GLU A 66 -10.81 8.35 -17.97
CA GLU A 66 -10.74 6.88 -17.86
C GLU A 66 -9.78 6.46 -16.76
N VAL A 67 -10.17 5.45 -15.98
CA VAL A 67 -9.36 4.86 -14.90
C VAL A 67 -9.30 3.36 -15.08
N SER A 68 -8.10 2.82 -15.16
CA SER A 68 -7.83 1.39 -15.10
C SER A 68 -6.76 1.11 -14.04
N VAL A 69 -7.02 0.18 -13.13
CA VAL A 69 -6.09 -0.25 -12.08
C VAL A 69 -6.02 -1.76 -12.07
N LEU A 70 -4.82 -2.33 -12.16
CA LEU A 70 -4.55 -3.77 -12.19
C LEU A 70 -5.42 -4.51 -13.22
N GLY A 71 -5.67 -3.86 -14.38
CA GLY A 71 -6.50 -4.38 -15.45
C GLY A 71 -8.01 -4.24 -15.22
N THR A 72 -8.45 -3.69 -14.09
CA THR A 72 -9.85 -3.39 -13.79
C THR A 72 -10.19 -2.00 -14.30
N GLN A 73 -11.06 -1.94 -15.32
CA GLN A 73 -11.60 -0.69 -15.85
C GLN A 73 -12.75 -0.22 -14.95
N PHE A 74 -12.67 1.01 -14.45
CA PHE A 74 -13.72 1.56 -13.57
C PHE A 74 -15.03 1.74 -14.33
N GLY A 75 -16.11 1.20 -13.74
CA GLY A 75 -17.44 1.15 -14.35
C GLY A 75 -17.79 -0.18 -15.01
N GLN A 76 -16.84 -1.14 -15.09
CA GLN A 76 -17.09 -2.47 -15.70
C GLN A 76 -17.14 -3.62 -14.68
N GLY A 77 -17.14 -3.32 -13.36
CA GLY A 77 -17.15 -4.32 -12.28
C GLY A 77 -15.74 -4.72 -11.81
N GLY A 78 -15.65 -5.77 -10.98
CA GLY A 78 -14.37 -6.34 -10.51
C GLY A 78 -13.70 -5.58 -9.35
N ILE A 79 -14.38 -4.64 -8.70
CA ILE A 79 -13.82 -3.83 -7.62
C ILE A 79 -13.46 -4.64 -6.37
N PRO A 80 -14.24 -5.64 -5.90
CA PRO A 80 -13.84 -6.46 -4.77
C PRO A 80 -12.51 -7.20 -5.00
N GLU A 81 -12.33 -7.77 -6.18
CA GLU A 81 -11.10 -8.47 -6.58
C GLU A 81 -9.93 -7.52 -6.74
N LEU A 82 -10.17 -6.32 -7.29
CA LEU A 82 -9.17 -5.26 -7.37
C LEU A 82 -8.61 -4.93 -5.97
N ARG A 83 -9.50 -4.68 -5.01
CA ARG A 83 -9.12 -4.31 -3.64
C ARG A 83 -8.30 -5.38 -2.93
N LYS A 84 -8.56 -6.67 -3.20
CA LYS A 84 -7.75 -7.78 -2.65
C LYS A 84 -6.31 -7.74 -3.13
N ARG A 85 -6.06 -7.20 -4.32
CA ARG A 85 -4.74 -7.14 -4.96
C ARG A 85 -3.94 -5.88 -4.59
N ILE A 86 -4.48 -5.00 -3.75
CA ILE A 86 -3.84 -3.79 -3.26
C ILE A 86 -3.52 -3.94 -1.77
N GLY A 87 -2.25 -3.80 -1.42
CA GLY A 87 -1.80 -3.64 -0.04
C GLY A 87 -1.68 -2.16 0.32
N VAL A 88 -2.07 -1.80 1.53
CA VAL A 88 -1.98 -0.41 2.01
C VAL A 88 -1.33 -0.37 3.38
N VAL A 89 -0.36 0.51 3.54
CA VAL A 89 0.32 0.84 4.79
C VAL A 89 0.02 2.31 5.09
N SER A 90 -0.74 2.58 6.13
CA SER A 90 -1.10 3.95 6.52
C SER A 90 -1.32 4.06 8.02
N SER A 91 -1.18 5.26 8.58
CA SER A 91 -1.46 5.57 9.99
C SER A 91 -2.90 5.24 10.38
N PHE A 92 -3.85 5.47 9.47
CA PHE A 92 -5.27 5.16 9.69
C PHE A 92 -5.54 3.67 9.98
N ILE A 93 -4.75 2.77 9.39
CA ILE A 93 -4.85 1.33 9.69
C ILE A 93 -4.27 1.07 11.07
N SER A 94 -3.13 1.70 11.41
CA SER A 94 -2.47 1.55 12.71
C SER A 94 -3.41 1.88 13.89
N GLU A 95 -4.15 2.97 13.78
CA GLU A 95 -5.08 3.45 14.83
C GLU A 95 -6.23 2.48 15.12
N ARG A 96 -6.53 1.57 14.19
CA ARG A 96 -7.62 0.61 14.31
C ARG A 96 -7.20 -0.76 14.81
N ILE A 97 -5.90 -0.99 14.96
CA ILE A 97 -5.37 -2.28 15.43
C ILE A 97 -5.46 -2.34 16.95
N PRO A 98 -6.14 -3.36 17.51
CA PRO A 98 -6.17 -3.55 18.94
C PRO A 98 -4.76 -3.83 19.50
N GLU A 99 -4.37 -3.10 20.54
CA GLU A 99 -3.05 -3.27 21.19
C GLU A 99 -2.89 -4.63 21.90
N SER A 100 -3.99 -5.36 22.10
CA SER A 100 -4.01 -6.69 22.71
C SER A 100 -3.51 -7.79 21.77
N LEU A 101 -3.52 -7.55 20.45
CA LEU A 101 -3.06 -8.53 19.47
C LEU A 101 -1.54 -8.66 19.49
N SER A 102 -1.05 -9.88 19.23
CA SER A 102 0.35 -10.14 18.98
C SER A 102 0.76 -9.65 17.56
N PRO A 103 2.05 -9.41 17.28
CA PRO A 103 2.53 -9.09 15.95
C PRO A 103 2.06 -10.05 14.86
N GLU A 104 2.12 -11.36 15.12
CA GLU A 104 1.68 -12.40 14.19
C GLU A 104 0.17 -12.36 13.93
N GLU A 105 -0.64 -12.08 14.95
CA GLU A 105 -2.09 -11.90 14.79
C GLU A 105 -2.40 -10.66 13.97
N ILE A 106 -1.68 -9.56 14.19
CA ILE A 106 -1.83 -8.34 13.38
C ILE A 106 -1.48 -8.61 11.92
N VAL A 107 -0.35 -9.29 11.66
CA VAL A 107 0.05 -9.67 10.31
C VAL A 107 -1.04 -10.56 9.67
N LEU A 108 -1.58 -11.52 10.41
CA LEU A 108 -2.63 -12.40 9.95
C LEU A 108 -3.91 -11.65 9.55
N THR A 109 -4.25 -10.54 10.23
CA THR A 109 -5.41 -9.70 9.83
C THR A 109 -5.32 -9.22 8.38
N GLY A 110 -4.13 -9.14 7.83
CA GLY A 110 -3.89 -8.77 6.42
C GLY A 110 -4.56 -9.74 5.44
N LYS A 111 -4.53 -11.04 5.74
CA LYS A 111 -5.17 -12.11 4.95
C LYS A 111 -6.69 -11.91 4.84
N TYR A 112 -7.31 -11.32 5.84
CA TYR A 112 -8.76 -11.09 5.89
C TYR A 112 -9.17 -9.66 5.53
N LYS A 113 -8.22 -8.79 5.17
CA LYS A 113 -8.45 -7.35 4.90
C LYS A 113 -9.27 -6.65 5.99
N SER A 114 -9.08 -7.06 7.23
CA SER A 114 -9.78 -6.55 8.41
C SER A 114 -8.78 -6.05 9.45
N SER A 115 -9.16 -5.17 10.34
CA SER A 115 -8.35 -4.77 11.50
C SER A 115 -8.56 -5.69 12.70
N ILE A 116 -9.54 -6.58 12.63
CA ILE A 116 -9.94 -7.50 13.69
C ILE A 116 -10.08 -8.90 13.11
N LEU A 117 -9.67 -9.90 13.87
CA LEU A 117 -9.85 -11.32 13.51
C LEU A 117 -11.26 -11.75 13.90
N TYR A 118 -12.15 -11.89 12.93
CA TYR A 118 -13.51 -12.39 13.13
C TYR A 118 -13.63 -13.90 12.90
N THR A 119 -12.63 -14.50 12.27
CA THR A 119 -12.61 -15.92 11.91
C THR A 119 -11.69 -16.66 12.87
N ALA A 120 -12.09 -17.83 13.29
CA ALA A 120 -11.20 -18.73 14.03
C ALA A 120 -9.96 -19.04 13.18
N TYR A 121 -8.80 -18.97 13.78
CA TYR A 121 -7.51 -19.28 13.16
C TYR A 121 -6.76 -20.29 14.05
N GLY A 122 -5.88 -21.04 13.44
CA GLY A 122 -5.06 -22.03 14.13
C GLY A 122 -3.58 -21.76 13.98
N GLU A 123 -2.77 -22.70 14.44
CA GLU A 123 -1.31 -22.61 14.40
C GLU A 123 -0.76 -22.49 12.96
N LYS A 124 -1.46 -23.08 11.98
CA LYS A 124 -1.06 -22.99 10.57
C LYS A 124 -1.11 -21.57 10.06
N GLU A 125 -2.19 -20.85 10.32
CA GLU A 125 -2.36 -19.45 9.90
C GLU A 125 -1.37 -18.52 10.62
N LEU A 126 -1.11 -18.76 11.90
CA LEU A 126 -0.09 -18.03 12.66
C LEU A 126 1.31 -18.28 12.10
N GLU A 127 1.62 -19.51 11.66
CA GLU A 127 2.91 -19.83 11.06
C GLU A 127 3.09 -19.14 9.68
N GLU A 128 2.03 -18.98 8.89
CA GLU A 128 2.05 -18.16 7.69
C GLU A 128 2.44 -16.70 8.00
N ALA A 129 1.86 -16.13 9.06
CA ALA A 129 2.18 -14.77 9.50
C ALA A 129 3.63 -14.65 10.02
N ARG A 130 4.11 -15.62 10.81
CA ARG A 130 5.51 -15.69 11.26
C ARG A 130 6.48 -15.84 10.07
N SER A 131 6.12 -16.63 9.09
CA SER A 131 6.89 -16.79 7.86
C SER A 131 7.03 -15.45 7.13
N MET A 132 5.94 -14.66 7.03
CA MET A 132 6.00 -13.32 6.45
C MET A 132 6.95 -12.40 7.25
N LEU A 133 6.86 -12.41 8.58
CA LEU A 133 7.77 -11.62 9.44
C LEU A 133 9.24 -12.01 9.21
N ARG A 134 9.55 -13.30 9.08
CA ARG A 134 10.91 -13.76 8.76
C ARG A 134 11.36 -13.29 7.39
N ARG A 135 10.49 -13.37 6.38
CA ARG A 135 10.79 -12.94 4.99
C ARG A 135 11.19 -11.47 4.89
N ILE A 136 10.64 -10.63 5.74
CA ILE A 136 10.98 -9.19 5.77
C ILE A 136 12.03 -8.84 6.83
N GLY A 137 12.71 -9.83 7.42
CA GLY A 137 13.77 -9.60 8.41
C GLY A 137 13.26 -9.20 9.80
N ALA A 138 11.98 -9.35 10.09
CA ALA A 138 11.34 -8.93 11.34
C ALA A 138 11.09 -10.09 12.33
N ALA A 139 11.87 -11.18 12.24
CA ALA A 139 11.73 -12.36 13.11
C ALA A 139 11.82 -12.03 14.61
N SER A 140 12.59 -11.01 14.99
CA SER A 140 12.75 -10.56 16.38
C SER A 140 11.48 -9.98 17.01
N LEU A 141 10.46 -9.68 16.21
CA LEU A 141 9.17 -9.15 16.66
C LEU A 141 8.17 -10.26 17.02
N ILE A 142 8.43 -11.50 16.61
CA ILE A 142 7.56 -12.66 16.88
C ILE A 142 7.47 -12.90 18.40
N GLY A 143 6.26 -13.10 18.91
CA GLY A 143 5.98 -13.36 20.33
C GLY A 143 6.07 -12.12 21.24
N ARG A 144 6.43 -10.97 20.73
CA ARG A 144 6.45 -9.72 21.51
C ARG A 144 5.04 -9.15 21.69
N LYS A 145 4.87 -8.25 22.64
CA LYS A 145 3.60 -7.52 22.85
C LYS A 145 3.58 -6.28 21.97
N TYR A 146 2.60 -6.13 21.10
CA TYR A 146 2.50 -5.00 20.17
C TYR A 146 2.58 -3.63 20.88
N ARG A 147 1.96 -3.48 22.05
CA ARG A 147 2.01 -2.24 22.83
C ARG A 147 3.42 -1.82 23.28
N THR A 148 4.39 -2.77 23.32
CA THR A 148 5.78 -2.50 23.73
C THR A 148 6.70 -2.20 22.56
N LEU A 149 6.20 -2.25 21.34
CA LEU A 149 6.97 -1.99 20.14
C LEU A 149 7.15 -0.49 19.91
N SER A 150 8.33 -0.11 19.39
CA SER A 150 8.55 1.24 18.87
C SER A 150 7.65 1.54 17.66
N GLN A 151 7.54 2.81 17.29
CA GLN A 151 6.74 3.19 16.11
C GLN A 151 7.30 2.57 14.82
N GLY A 152 8.62 2.48 14.66
CA GLY A 152 9.25 1.82 13.52
C GLY A 152 8.97 0.31 13.48
N GLU A 153 9.04 -0.37 14.64
CA GLU A 153 8.65 -1.80 14.74
C GLU A 153 7.17 -2.00 14.41
N LYS A 154 6.28 -1.15 14.91
CA LYS A 154 4.85 -1.17 14.59
C LYS A 154 4.62 -0.99 13.09
N GLN A 155 5.35 -0.06 12.46
CA GLN A 155 5.27 0.17 11.02
C GLN A 155 5.74 -1.06 10.22
N THR A 156 6.80 -1.73 10.67
CA THR A 156 7.27 -2.99 10.08
C THR A 156 6.19 -4.08 10.12
N ILE A 157 5.45 -4.20 11.24
CA ILE A 157 4.31 -5.12 11.35
C ILE A 157 3.21 -4.77 10.33
N LEU A 158 2.90 -3.49 10.13
CA LEU A 158 1.90 -3.07 9.14
C LEU A 158 2.33 -3.38 7.70
N ILE A 159 3.62 -3.26 7.41
CA ILE A 159 4.16 -3.66 6.11
C ILE A 159 4.03 -5.18 5.92
N ALA A 160 4.43 -5.99 6.91
CA ALA A 160 4.24 -7.44 6.87
C ALA A 160 2.77 -7.81 6.63
N ARG A 161 1.87 -7.15 7.37
CA ARG A 161 0.43 -7.29 7.24
C ARG A 161 -0.06 -7.02 5.82
N SER A 162 0.40 -5.94 5.19
CA SER A 162 -0.02 -5.56 3.84
C SER A 162 0.48 -6.51 2.75
N LEU A 163 1.54 -7.28 3.04
CA LEU A 163 2.14 -8.26 2.14
C LEU A 163 1.51 -9.67 2.22
N MET A 164 0.68 -9.95 3.24
CA MET A 164 0.13 -11.30 3.48
C MET A 164 -0.62 -11.91 2.28
N GLU A 165 -1.28 -11.09 1.47
CA GLU A 165 -2.03 -11.52 0.28
C GLU A 165 -1.22 -11.40 -1.03
N GLU A 166 0.09 -11.25 -0.93
CA GLU A 166 0.96 -11.04 -2.10
C GLU A 166 0.39 -10.01 -3.08
N PRO A 167 0.19 -8.75 -2.65
CA PRO A 167 -0.46 -7.73 -3.46
C PRO A 167 0.36 -7.42 -4.72
N TYR A 168 -0.32 -7.03 -5.80
CA TYR A 168 0.34 -6.53 -7.03
C TYR A 168 0.72 -5.05 -6.92
N LEU A 169 0.03 -4.31 -6.07
CA LEU A 169 0.27 -2.90 -5.79
C LEU A 169 0.36 -2.69 -4.28
N LEU A 170 1.46 -2.10 -3.82
CA LEU A 170 1.68 -1.77 -2.42
C LEU A 170 1.78 -0.26 -2.26
N ILE A 171 0.88 0.31 -1.49
CA ILE A 171 0.76 1.75 -1.25
C ILE A 171 1.24 2.07 0.16
N PHE A 172 2.21 2.96 0.27
CA PHE A 172 2.66 3.59 1.51
C PHE A 172 2.06 5.00 1.58
N ASP A 173 1.07 5.20 2.43
CA ASP A 173 0.43 6.51 2.61
C ASP A 173 0.99 7.19 3.86
N GLU A 174 1.95 8.09 3.66
CA GLU A 174 2.69 8.80 4.71
C GLU A 174 3.26 7.85 5.78
N ALA A 175 3.74 6.69 5.35
CA ALA A 175 4.16 5.59 6.23
C ALA A 175 5.42 5.90 7.06
N SER A 176 6.17 6.94 6.73
CA SER A 176 7.35 7.44 7.46
C SER A 176 7.03 8.59 8.41
N SER A 177 5.79 9.09 8.40
CA SER A 177 5.38 10.23 9.24
C SER A 177 5.50 9.90 10.73
N GLY A 178 6.09 10.83 11.49
CA GLY A 178 6.30 10.65 12.94
C GLY A 178 7.39 9.66 13.33
N LEU A 179 8.13 9.09 12.39
CA LEU A 179 9.28 8.23 12.65
C LEU A 179 10.56 9.05 12.83
N ASP A 180 11.42 8.60 13.73
CA ASP A 180 12.78 9.11 13.81
C ASP A 180 13.62 8.71 12.58
N LEU A 181 14.82 9.27 12.45
CA LEU A 181 15.70 9.05 11.31
C LEU A 181 16.04 7.57 11.09
N PHE A 182 16.32 6.83 12.16
CA PHE A 182 16.72 5.42 12.07
C PHE A 182 15.55 4.52 11.66
N ALA A 183 14.37 4.74 12.23
CA ALA A 183 13.15 4.03 11.86
C ALA A 183 12.77 4.31 10.41
N ARG A 184 12.90 5.56 9.97
CA ARG A 184 12.65 5.97 8.57
C ARG A 184 13.59 5.26 7.60
N GLU A 185 14.89 5.25 7.89
CA GLU A 185 15.89 4.55 7.07
C GLU A 185 15.59 3.04 7.01
N SER A 186 15.18 2.44 8.13
CA SER A 186 14.79 1.02 8.18
C SER A 186 13.60 0.73 7.26
N ILE A 187 12.64 1.65 7.13
CA ILE A 187 11.51 1.49 6.18
C ILE A 187 12.02 1.52 4.73
N PHE A 188 12.95 2.41 4.38
CA PHE A 188 13.52 2.45 3.02
C PHE A 188 14.33 1.19 2.70
N GLN A 189 15.09 0.67 3.66
CA GLN A 189 15.78 -0.61 3.51
C GLN A 189 14.79 -1.76 3.30
N LEU A 190 13.69 -1.78 4.05
CA LEU A 190 12.63 -2.77 3.87
C LEU A 190 11.96 -2.65 2.50
N ILE A 191 11.72 -1.44 1.99
CA ILE A 191 11.23 -1.22 0.63
C ILE A 191 12.19 -1.85 -0.40
N GLN A 192 13.51 -1.70 -0.22
CA GLN A 192 14.50 -2.33 -1.10
C GLN A 192 14.43 -3.86 -1.02
N GLN A 193 14.26 -4.43 0.17
CA GLN A 193 14.10 -5.89 0.32
C GLN A 193 12.82 -6.39 -0.37
N ILE A 194 11.71 -5.67 -0.24
CA ILE A 194 10.45 -6.02 -0.91
C ILE A 194 10.62 -6.03 -2.43
N LYS A 195 11.38 -5.09 -3.00
CA LYS A 195 11.69 -5.05 -4.44
C LYS A 195 12.50 -6.25 -4.93
N GLN A 196 13.19 -6.95 -4.05
CA GLN A 196 13.97 -8.15 -4.37
C GLN A 196 13.17 -9.46 -4.22
N MET A 197 11.92 -9.39 -3.78
CA MET A 197 11.07 -10.58 -3.66
C MET A 197 10.73 -11.14 -5.05
N GLU A 198 10.58 -12.46 -5.15
CA GLU A 198 10.21 -13.13 -6.40
C GLU A 198 8.91 -12.57 -7.02
N LYS A 199 7.95 -12.21 -6.17
CA LYS A 199 6.69 -11.57 -6.56
C LYS A 199 6.62 -10.15 -5.98
N ALA A 200 7.61 -9.32 -6.34
CA ALA A 200 7.64 -7.95 -5.85
C ALA A 200 6.41 -7.15 -6.33
N PRO A 201 5.70 -6.44 -5.44
CA PRO A 201 4.64 -5.53 -5.85
C PRO A 201 5.22 -4.28 -6.51
N THR A 202 4.45 -3.64 -7.37
CA THR A 202 4.68 -2.24 -7.74
C THR A 202 4.43 -1.36 -6.53
N ILE A 203 5.32 -0.40 -6.25
CA ILE A 203 5.28 0.39 -5.02
C ILE A 203 4.91 1.84 -5.32
N LEU A 204 3.93 2.35 -4.60
CA LEU A 204 3.62 3.79 -4.52
C LEU A 204 3.92 4.28 -3.10
N PHE A 205 4.80 5.24 -2.98
CA PHE A 205 5.18 5.87 -1.72
C PHE A 205 4.73 7.32 -1.72
N VAL A 206 3.79 7.66 -0.86
CA VAL A 206 3.21 9.00 -0.76
C VAL A 206 3.85 9.74 0.38
N THR A 207 4.36 10.92 0.08
CA THR A 207 5.01 11.78 1.07
C THR A 207 4.82 13.26 0.72
N HIS A 208 5.00 14.12 1.71
CA HIS A 208 5.17 15.57 1.52
C HIS A 208 6.61 16.02 1.81
N HIS A 209 7.53 15.08 2.07
CA HIS A 209 8.93 15.30 2.37
C HIS A 209 9.81 14.99 1.16
N ALA A 210 10.39 16.00 0.52
CA ALA A 210 11.24 15.83 -0.65
C ALA A 210 12.52 15.02 -0.34
N GLU A 211 13.04 15.12 0.88
CA GLU A 211 14.21 14.37 1.35
C GLU A 211 14.00 12.85 1.43
N GLU A 212 12.75 12.39 1.41
CA GLU A 212 12.41 10.97 1.35
C GLU A 212 12.52 10.37 -0.05
N ILE A 213 12.63 11.22 -1.08
CA ILE A 213 12.79 10.77 -2.46
C ILE A 213 14.24 10.39 -2.70
N THR A 214 14.54 9.14 -2.44
CA THR A 214 15.88 8.57 -2.60
C THR A 214 16.01 7.82 -3.93
N LYS A 215 17.19 7.26 -4.21
CA LYS A 215 17.43 6.35 -5.35
C LYS A 215 16.57 5.06 -5.32
N SER A 216 15.79 4.87 -4.25
CA SER A 216 14.83 3.76 -4.13
C SER A 216 13.69 3.86 -5.13
N PHE A 217 13.36 5.07 -5.57
CA PHE A 217 12.26 5.34 -6.48
C PHE A 217 12.77 5.53 -7.91
N SER A 218 12.11 4.85 -8.86
CA SER A 218 12.40 4.98 -10.29
C SER A 218 11.75 6.21 -10.91
N HIS A 219 10.63 6.67 -10.33
CA HIS A 219 9.80 7.75 -10.84
C HIS A 219 9.24 8.62 -9.72
N VAL A 220 8.88 9.85 -10.07
CA VAL A 220 8.22 10.79 -9.15
C VAL A 220 6.99 11.39 -9.84
N LEU A 221 5.85 11.37 -9.15
CA LEU A 221 4.65 12.11 -9.52
C LEU A 221 4.55 13.34 -8.60
N LEU A 222 4.49 14.52 -9.19
CA LEU A 222 4.22 15.77 -8.46
C LEU A 222 2.74 16.14 -8.60
N LEU A 223 2.08 16.38 -7.47
CA LEU A 223 0.68 16.82 -7.39
C LEU A 223 0.57 18.22 -6.82
#